data_55c037212cc741a56ef412e3307d0264
#
_entry.id   55c037212cc741a56ef412e3307d0264
#
_cell.length_a   1.000
_cell.length_b   1.000
_cell.length_c   1.000
_cell.angle_alpha   90.00
_cell.angle_beta   90.00
_cell.angle_gamma   90.00
#
_symmetry.space_group_name_H-M   'P 1'
#
loop_
_entity.id
_entity.type
_entity.pdbx_description
1 polymer ?
#
loop_
_entity_poly.entity_id
_entity_poly.type
_entity_poly.pdbx_seq_one_letter_code
_entity_poly.pdbx_strand_id
1 'polypeptide(L)'
;MAHLLEKTRKITSILKRSEEQLQEELPYNAITRQLADIIDCNACIVNSKGRLLGYFMRYKTNTDRVEQFFQTKIFPDEYIQGANMIYDTEANLTVDHDLSIFPVESRADFPDGLTTIAPIHVSGIRLGSLIIWRNDKKFEDEDLILVEIASTVVGIQLLNFQREEDEKNIRRRTAVTMAVNTLS
;
A
#
# COMPACT_ATOMS: atom_id res chain seq x y z
N MET A 1 -12.02 13.99 19.27
CA MET A 1 -11.81 14.82 18.06
C MET A 1 -10.42 15.43 17.96
N ALA A 2 -9.90 16.15 18.98
CA ALA A 2 -8.55 16.74 18.91
C ALA A 2 -7.43 15.71 18.66
N HIS A 3 -7.52 14.54 19.25
CA HIS A 3 -6.52 13.48 19.10
C HIS A 3 -6.49 12.89 17.67
N LEU A 4 -7.65 12.68 17.04
CA LEU A 4 -7.72 12.22 15.65
C LEU A 4 -7.16 13.26 14.69
N LEU A 5 -7.44 14.53 14.90
CA LEU A 5 -6.89 15.63 14.09
C LEU A 5 -5.36 15.69 14.17
N GLU A 6 -4.79 15.47 15.36
CA GLU A 6 -3.34 15.41 15.53
C GLU A 6 -2.71 14.23 14.81
N LYS A 7 -3.31 13.03 14.92
CA LYS A 7 -2.89 11.83 14.21
C LYS A 7 -2.93 12.06 12.68
N THR A 8 -4.03 12.61 12.17
CA THR A 8 -4.18 12.93 10.75
C THR A 8 -3.11 13.91 10.27
N ARG A 9 -2.83 14.98 11.05
CA ARG A 9 -1.76 15.94 10.70
C ARG A 9 -0.38 15.29 10.64
N LYS A 10 -0.06 14.36 11.53
CA LYS A 10 1.20 13.62 11.50
C LYS A 10 1.35 12.82 10.19
N ILE A 11 0.33 12.08 9.82
CA ILE A 11 0.32 11.30 8.56
C ILE A 11 0.50 12.23 7.35
N THR A 12 -0.30 13.29 7.25
CA THR A 12 -0.23 14.20 6.10
C THR A 12 1.09 14.97 6.01
N SER A 13 1.74 15.27 7.15
CA SER A 13 3.03 15.98 7.16
C SER A 13 4.18 15.13 6.62
N ILE A 14 4.12 13.81 6.83
CA ILE A 14 5.13 12.88 6.33
C ILE A 14 5.01 12.73 4.83
N LEU A 15 3.78 12.63 4.33
CA LEU A 15 3.51 12.57 2.89
C LEU A 15 4.05 13.79 2.12
N LYS A 16 4.13 14.94 2.79
CA LYS A 16 4.73 16.16 2.21
C LYS A 16 6.27 16.17 2.23
N ARG A 17 6.91 15.38 3.09
CA ARG A 17 8.36 15.35 3.27
C ARG A 17 9.06 14.24 2.51
N SER A 18 8.34 13.28 1.93
CA SER A 18 8.91 12.07 1.34
C SER A 18 9.65 12.26 0.02
N GLU A 19 9.73 13.48 -0.51
CA GLU A 19 10.43 13.76 -1.76
C GLU A 19 11.96 13.84 -1.63
N GLU A 20 12.53 13.95 -0.42
CA GLU A 20 13.96 14.27 -0.22
C GLU A 20 14.86 13.12 0.27
N GLN A 21 14.34 11.94 0.64
CA GLN A 21 15.16 10.92 1.32
C GLN A 21 14.97 9.51 0.79
N LEU A 22 15.43 9.11 -0.40
CA LEU A 22 15.32 7.69 -0.75
C LEU A 22 16.28 7.23 -1.85
N GLN A 23 17.40 6.64 -1.45
CA GLN A 23 18.15 5.75 -2.34
C GLN A 23 18.09 4.25 -1.96
N GLU A 24 17.64 3.86 -0.77
CA GLU A 24 17.60 2.45 -0.32
C GLU A 24 16.25 1.96 0.24
N GLU A 25 15.36 2.84 0.68
CA GLU A 25 14.05 2.45 1.22
C GLU A 25 12.94 2.54 0.17
N LEU A 26 11.90 1.70 0.35
CA LEU A 26 10.69 1.80 -0.48
C LEU A 26 10.02 3.16 -0.28
N PRO A 27 9.40 3.75 -1.32
CA PRO A 27 8.92 5.14 -1.30
C PRO A 27 7.89 5.44 -0.21
N TYR A 28 7.14 4.43 0.24
CA TYR A 28 6.08 4.59 1.25
C TYR A 28 6.40 3.95 2.61
N ASN A 29 7.66 3.62 2.91
CA ASN A 29 8.03 3.08 4.23
C ASN A 29 7.75 4.05 5.38
N ALA A 30 7.92 5.35 5.16
CA ALA A 30 7.65 6.36 6.19
C ALA A 30 6.18 6.38 6.60
N ILE A 31 5.25 6.33 5.65
CA ILE A 31 3.80 6.32 5.94
C ILE A 31 3.36 5.01 6.56
N THR A 32 3.85 3.87 6.11
CA THR A 32 3.50 2.57 6.71
C THR A 32 4.01 2.46 8.14
N ARG A 33 5.21 2.96 8.43
CA ARG A 33 5.73 3.05 9.81
C ARG A 33 4.84 3.91 10.70
N GLN A 34 4.47 5.10 10.22
CA GLN A 34 3.63 6.01 10.99
C GLN A 34 2.24 5.42 11.27
N LEU A 35 1.62 4.79 10.28
CA LEU A 35 0.35 4.07 10.48
C LEU A 35 0.51 2.96 11.51
N ALA A 36 1.53 2.13 11.36
CA ALA A 36 1.82 1.03 12.28
C ALA A 36 2.02 1.51 13.72
N ASP A 37 2.70 2.63 13.91
CA ASP A 37 2.94 3.21 15.24
C ASP A 37 1.66 3.83 15.85
N ILE A 38 0.82 4.48 15.04
CA ILE A 38 -0.40 5.15 15.53
C ILE A 38 -1.53 4.14 15.80
N ILE A 39 -1.69 3.16 14.92
CA ILE A 39 -2.79 2.19 14.95
C ILE A 39 -2.40 0.93 15.75
N ASP A 40 -1.10 0.73 16.00
CA ASP A 40 -0.56 -0.46 16.63
C ASP A 40 -0.80 -1.73 15.81
N CYS A 41 -0.25 -1.78 14.61
CA CYS A 41 -0.44 -2.85 13.64
C CYS A 41 0.79 -3.03 12.74
N ASN A 42 0.78 -4.08 11.91
CA ASN A 42 1.62 -4.16 10.73
C ASN A 42 0.96 -3.43 9.57
N ALA A 43 1.73 -2.89 8.65
CA ALA A 43 1.21 -2.16 7.50
C ALA A 43 2.04 -2.40 6.25
N CYS A 44 1.39 -2.51 5.10
CA CYS A 44 2.04 -2.48 3.81
C CYS A 44 1.20 -1.80 2.73
N ILE A 45 1.86 -1.30 1.71
CA ILE A 45 1.26 -0.73 0.51
C ILE A 45 1.76 -1.52 -0.67
N VAL A 46 0.83 -2.04 -1.47
CA VAL A 46 1.12 -2.78 -2.70
C VAL A 46 0.41 -2.13 -3.88
N ASN A 47 1.02 -2.14 -5.05
CA ASN A 47 0.33 -1.70 -6.25
C ASN A 47 -0.61 -2.80 -6.77
N SER A 48 -1.42 -2.48 -7.78
CA SER A 48 -2.39 -3.42 -8.39
C SER A 48 -1.76 -4.66 -9.06
N LYS A 49 -0.43 -4.67 -9.23
CA LYS A 49 0.34 -5.78 -9.78
C LYS A 49 1.11 -6.57 -8.70
N GLY A 50 0.86 -6.30 -7.42
CA GLY A 50 1.49 -7.00 -6.31
C GLY A 50 2.88 -6.50 -5.91
N ARG A 51 3.40 -5.45 -6.54
CA ARG A 51 4.68 -4.88 -6.15
C ARG A 51 4.54 -4.11 -4.83
N LEU A 52 5.42 -4.41 -3.88
CA LEU A 52 5.48 -3.73 -2.59
C LEU A 52 6.05 -2.32 -2.78
N LEU A 53 5.33 -1.33 -2.28
CA LEU A 53 5.69 0.09 -2.34
C LEU A 53 6.13 0.66 -1.00
N GLY A 54 5.74 0.02 0.08
CA GLY A 54 6.15 0.37 1.43
C GLY A 54 5.66 -0.67 2.42
N TYR A 55 6.37 -0.85 3.53
CA TYR A 55 5.92 -1.73 4.61
C TYR A 55 6.60 -1.37 5.93
N PHE A 56 5.93 -1.74 7.01
CA PHE A 56 6.51 -1.76 8.33
C PHE A 56 5.90 -2.89 9.15
N MET A 57 6.77 -3.74 9.68
CA MET A 57 6.40 -4.88 10.51
C MET A 57 6.66 -4.55 11.97
N ARG A 58 5.60 -4.26 12.71
CA ARG A 58 5.65 -4.04 14.16
C ARG A 58 5.68 -5.36 14.92
N TYR A 59 4.93 -6.32 14.41
CA TYR A 59 4.83 -7.67 14.96
C TYR A 59 5.44 -8.66 13.97
N LYS A 60 6.22 -9.62 14.46
CA LYS A 60 6.78 -10.67 13.61
C LYS A 60 5.66 -11.50 13.00
N THR A 61 5.74 -11.73 11.72
CA THR A 61 4.96 -12.77 11.06
C THR A 61 5.58 -14.12 11.35
N ASN A 62 4.73 -15.11 11.58
CA ASN A 62 5.19 -16.41 12.06
C ASN A 62 5.61 -17.37 10.94
N THR A 63 5.59 -16.97 9.67
CA THR A 63 5.92 -17.85 8.55
C THR A 63 7.02 -17.30 7.66
N ASP A 64 7.93 -18.20 7.25
CA ASP A 64 9.00 -17.89 6.29
C ASP A 64 8.45 -17.40 4.95
N ARG A 65 7.26 -17.87 4.57
CA ARG A 65 6.58 -17.49 3.33
C ARG A 65 6.23 -15.99 3.33
N VAL A 66 5.68 -15.48 4.41
CA VAL A 66 5.35 -14.04 4.53
C VAL A 66 6.60 -13.19 4.54
N GLU A 67 7.65 -13.62 5.24
CA GLU A 67 8.94 -12.93 5.21
C GLU A 67 9.50 -12.87 3.78
N GLN A 68 9.34 -13.93 2.99
CA GLN A 68 9.77 -13.96 1.59
C GLN A 68 9.06 -12.90 0.74
N PHE A 69 7.77 -12.62 0.95
CA PHE A 69 7.06 -11.56 0.22
C PHE A 69 7.69 -10.19 0.45
N PHE A 70 8.11 -9.91 1.68
CA PHE A 70 8.77 -8.65 2.02
C PHE A 70 10.21 -8.59 1.51
N GLN A 71 10.93 -9.70 1.47
CA GLN A 71 12.28 -9.77 0.91
C GLN A 71 12.29 -9.61 -0.61
N THR A 72 11.41 -10.30 -1.31
CA THR A 72 11.29 -10.23 -2.78
C THR A 72 10.60 -8.96 -3.27
N LYS A 73 9.90 -8.24 -2.38
CA LYS A 73 9.08 -7.06 -2.69
C LYS A 73 7.95 -7.35 -3.69
N ILE A 74 7.50 -8.59 -3.74
CA ILE A 74 6.42 -9.05 -4.62
C ILE A 74 5.48 -9.94 -3.83
N PHE A 75 4.19 -9.62 -3.88
CA PHE A 75 3.12 -10.48 -3.38
C PHE A 75 2.67 -11.43 -4.48
N PRO A 76 2.36 -12.68 -4.17
CA PRO A 76 1.81 -13.63 -5.13
C PRO A 76 0.48 -13.15 -5.71
N ASP A 77 0.22 -13.52 -6.96
CA ASP A 77 -0.97 -13.08 -7.70
C ASP A 77 -2.28 -13.44 -7.00
N GLU A 78 -2.35 -14.59 -6.35
CA GLU A 78 -3.53 -15.05 -5.63
C GLU A 78 -3.95 -14.11 -4.48
N TYR A 79 -2.99 -13.49 -3.78
CA TYR A 79 -3.28 -12.49 -2.74
C TYR A 79 -3.73 -11.17 -3.35
N ILE A 80 -3.13 -10.79 -4.45
CA ILE A 80 -3.43 -9.53 -5.14
C ILE A 80 -4.78 -9.58 -5.84
N GLN A 81 -5.16 -10.70 -6.42
CA GLN A 81 -6.48 -10.87 -7.02
C GLN A 81 -7.59 -10.66 -5.99
N GLY A 82 -7.48 -11.26 -4.80
CA GLY A 82 -8.43 -11.06 -3.72
C GLY A 82 -8.50 -9.59 -3.27
N ALA A 83 -7.35 -8.97 -3.01
CA ALA A 83 -7.30 -7.57 -2.62
C ALA A 83 -7.88 -6.63 -3.69
N ASN A 84 -7.64 -6.92 -4.98
CA ASN A 84 -8.14 -6.11 -6.09
C ASN A 84 -9.66 -6.22 -6.30
N MET A 85 -10.33 -7.22 -5.73
CA MET A 85 -11.79 -7.35 -5.74
C MET A 85 -12.50 -6.43 -4.73
N ILE A 86 -11.76 -5.86 -3.78
CA ILE A 86 -12.29 -4.98 -2.74
C ILE A 86 -12.44 -3.56 -3.31
N TYR A 87 -13.66 -3.02 -3.31
CA TYR A 87 -13.97 -1.67 -3.81
C TYR A 87 -13.97 -0.60 -2.73
N ASP A 88 -14.49 -0.93 -1.56
CA ASP A 88 -14.52 -0.07 -0.38
C ASP A 88 -13.62 -0.67 0.70
N THR A 89 -13.26 0.11 1.72
CA THR A 89 -12.46 -0.38 2.84
C THR A 89 -13.18 -1.52 3.55
N GLU A 90 -12.58 -2.69 3.57
CA GLU A 90 -13.08 -3.85 4.31
C GLU A 90 -12.19 -4.12 5.52
N ALA A 91 -12.84 -4.12 6.69
CA ALA A 91 -12.16 -4.17 7.98
C ALA A 91 -12.35 -5.49 8.71
N ASN A 92 -11.32 -5.86 9.47
CA ASN A 92 -11.37 -7.02 10.36
C ASN A 92 -11.67 -8.34 9.66
N LEU A 93 -11.19 -8.47 8.43
CA LEU A 93 -11.27 -9.69 7.64
C LEU A 93 -10.47 -10.81 8.31
N THR A 94 -11.00 -12.02 8.27
CA THR A 94 -10.32 -13.22 8.79
C THR A 94 -10.19 -14.26 7.69
N VAL A 95 -9.11 -15.01 7.69
CA VAL A 95 -8.85 -16.04 6.67
C VAL A 95 -9.94 -17.12 6.66
N ASP A 96 -10.55 -17.42 7.80
CA ASP A 96 -11.57 -18.47 7.89
C ASP A 96 -12.94 -18.06 7.35
N HIS A 97 -13.27 -16.77 7.39
CA HIS A 97 -14.57 -16.26 6.99
C HIS A 97 -14.56 -15.60 5.60
N ASP A 98 -13.40 -15.08 5.18
CA ASP A 98 -13.27 -14.27 3.96
C ASP A 98 -12.49 -15.01 2.85
N LEU A 99 -12.87 -16.25 2.58
CA LEU A 99 -12.18 -17.16 1.65
C LEU A 99 -12.11 -16.65 0.19
N SER A 100 -12.99 -15.74 -0.18
CA SER A 100 -12.95 -15.11 -1.51
C SER A 100 -11.79 -14.14 -1.68
N ILE A 101 -11.24 -13.64 -0.56
CA ILE A 101 -10.17 -12.64 -0.53
C ILE A 101 -8.82 -13.31 -0.28
N PHE A 102 -8.80 -14.30 0.59
CA PHE A 102 -7.58 -15.00 0.97
C PHE A 102 -7.48 -16.37 0.31
N PRO A 103 -6.34 -16.73 -0.30
CA PRO A 103 -6.11 -18.10 -0.74
C PRO A 103 -6.09 -19.06 0.46
N VAL A 104 -6.42 -20.33 0.21
CA VAL A 104 -6.52 -21.36 1.28
C VAL A 104 -5.22 -21.50 2.08
N GLU A 105 -4.09 -21.32 1.42
CA GLU A 105 -2.75 -21.37 2.03
C GLU A 105 -2.52 -20.25 3.06
N SER A 106 -3.27 -19.15 2.97
CA SER A 106 -3.17 -18.02 3.90
C SER A 106 -3.53 -18.38 5.33
N ARG A 107 -4.28 -19.46 5.55
CA ARG A 107 -4.62 -19.94 6.89
C ARG A 107 -3.38 -20.30 7.72
N ALA A 108 -2.35 -20.83 7.06
CA ALA A 108 -1.08 -21.11 7.70
C ALA A 108 -0.26 -19.83 7.94
N ASP A 109 -0.42 -18.85 7.07
CA ASP A 109 0.36 -17.61 7.12
C ASP A 109 -0.16 -16.63 8.19
N PHE A 110 -1.50 -16.54 8.40
CA PHE A 110 -2.15 -15.58 9.29
C PHE A 110 -3.31 -16.20 10.09
N PRO A 111 -3.09 -17.25 10.89
CA PRO A 111 -4.16 -18.05 11.49
C PRO A 111 -5.12 -17.25 12.38
N ASP A 112 -4.63 -16.27 13.12
CA ASP A 112 -5.41 -15.46 14.08
C ASP A 112 -5.43 -13.97 13.70
N GLY A 113 -5.02 -13.65 12.47
CA GLY A 113 -4.87 -12.27 12.02
C GLY A 113 -6.20 -11.62 11.66
N LEU A 114 -6.38 -10.38 12.12
CA LEU A 114 -7.41 -9.48 11.61
C LEU A 114 -6.77 -8.56 10.58
N THR A 115 -7.27 -8.60 9.36
CA THR A 115 -6.75 -7.80 8.24
C THR A 115 -7.77 -6.76 7.82
N THR A 116 -7.30 -5.55 7.59
CA THR A 116 -8.09 -4.48 6.97
C THR A 116 -7.43 -4.10 5.65
N ILE A 117 -8.20 -4.02 4.59
CA ILE A 117 -7.74 -3.70 3.25
C ILE A 117 -8.48 -2.45 2.79
N ALA A 118 -7.73 -1.37 2.54
CA ALA A 118 -8.25 -0.16 1.94
C ALA A 118 -7.76 -0.05 0.49
N PRO A 119 -8.67 0.02 -0.48
CA PRO A 119 -8.29 0.21 -1.87
C PRO A 119 -7.69 1.60 -2.09
N ILE A 120 -6.69 1.69 -2.94
CA ILE A 120 -6.10 2.94 -3.38
C ILE A 120 -6.64 3.26 -4.77
N HIS A 121 -7.62 4.18 -4.82
CA HIS A 121 -8.25 4.63 -6.06
C HIS A 121 -8.03 6.11 -6.30
N VAL A 122 -7.90 6.50 -7.54
CA VAL A 122 -8.00 7.90 -7.95
C VAL A 122 -8.76 7.98 -9.27
N SER A 123 -9.82 8.77 -9.30
CA SER A 123 -10.64 8.98 -10.51
C SER A 123 -11.13 7.67 -11.15
N GLY A 124 -11.53 6.70 -10.33
CA GLY A 124 -12.00 5.39 -10.79
C GLY A 124 -10.90 4.41 -11.21
N ILE A 125 -9.64 4.80 -11.13
CA ILE A 125 -8.51 3.94 -11.45
C ILE A 125 -7.99 3.30 -10.15
N ARG A 126 -7.91 1.97 -10.12
CA ARG A 126 -7.29 1.24 -9.04
C ARG A 126 -5.78 1.25 -9.18
N LEU A 127 -5.10 1.81 -8.20
CA LEU A 127 -3.64 1.92 -8.18
C LEU A 127 -2.98 0.87 -7.27
N GLY A 128 -3.71 0.37 -6.27
CA GLY A 128 -3.19 -0.61 -5.33
C GLY A 128 -4.07 -0.80 -4.11
N SER A 129 -3.45 -1.26 -3.03
CA SER A 129 -4.09 -1.46 -1.72
C SER A 129 -3.16 -1.06 -0.58
N LEU A 130 -3.75 -0.44 0.44
CA LEU A 130 -3.14 -0.29 1.76
C LEU A 130 -3.70 -1.41 2.64
N ILE A 131 -2.83 -2.24 3.18
CA ILE A 131 -3.19 -3.41 3.97
C ILE A 131 -2.58 -3.24 5.36
N ILE A 132 -3.42 -3.35 6.39
CA ILE A 132 -2.98 -3.39 7.77
C ILE A 132 -3.47 -4.66 8.43
N TRP A 133 -2.70 -5.20 9.37
CA TRP A 133 -3.09 -6.41 10.10
C TRP A 133 -2.47 -6.45 11.49
N ARG A 134 -3.19 -7.11 12.40
CA ARG A 134 -2.75 -7.42 13.76
C ARG A 134 -3.54 -8.60 14.31
N ASN A 135 -3.08 -9.17 15.41
CA ASN A 135 -3.79 -10.20 16.15
C ASN A 135 -4.60 -9.58 17.29
N ASP A 136 -5.61 -10.29 17.76
CA ASP A 136 -6.30 -10.11 19.04
C ASP A 136 -7.12 -8.83 19.25
N LYS A 137 -7.02 -7.83 18.39
CA LYS A 137 -7.77 -6.58 18.56
C LYS A 137 -8.36 -6.11 17.23
N LYS A 138 -9.68 -5.87 17.21
CA LYS A 138 -10.36 -5.28 16.07
C LYS A 138 -9.88 -3.86 15.79
N PHE A 139 -9.89 -3.50 14.52
CA PHE A 139 -9.73 -2.11 14.08
C PHE A 139 -11.05 -1.37 14.31
N GLU A 140 -10.96 -0.22 14.95
CA GLU A 140 -12.09 0.64 15.29
C GLU A 140 -12.27 1.73 14.23
N ASP A 141 -13.39 2.44 14.24
CA ASP A 141 -13.71 3.48 13.26
C ASP A 141 -12.62 4.55 13.11
N GLU A 142 -11.96 4.94 14.23
CA GLU A 142 -10.84 5.89 14.17
C GLU A 142 -9.63 5.33 13.39
N ASP A 143 -9.34 4.04 13.51
CA ASP A 143 -8.28 3.38 12.76
C ASP A 143 -8.62 3.38 11.26
N LEU A 144 -9.89 3.09 10.92
CA LEU A 144 -10.36 3.04 9.54
C LEU A 144 -10.31 4.42 8.87
N ILE A 145 -10.69 5.48 9.56
CA ILE A 145 -10.59 6.85 9.06
C ILE A 145 -9.13 7.19 8.71
N LEU A 146 -8.17 6.80 9.55
CA LEU A 146 -6.76 7.04 9.28
C LEU A 146 -6.24 6.26 8.07
N VAL A 147 -6.68 5.03 7.93
CA VAL A 147 -6.34 4.17 6.78
C VAL A 147 -6.90 4.73 5.48
N GLU A 148 -8.14 5.19 5.47
CA GLU A 148 -8.78 5.81 4.29
C GLU A 148 -8.11 7.13 3.88
N ILE A 149 -7.77 7.98 4.84
CA ILE A 149 -7.01 9.19 4.57
C ILE A 149 -5.65 8.85 3.96
N ALA A 150 -4.93 7.88 4.53
CA ALA A 150 -3.63 7.46 4.04
C ALA A 150 -3.72 6.87 2.63
N SER A 151 -4.70 6.00 2.36
CA SER A 151 -4.91 5.40 1.04
C SER A 151 -5.21 6.47 -0.03
N THR A 152 -6.02 7.47 0.32
CA THR A 152 -6.34 8.59 -0.58
C THR A 152 -5.10 9.41 -0.94
N VAL A 153 -4.30 9.79 0.06
CA VAL A 153 -3.11 10.61 -0.18
C VAL A 153 -2.04 9.85 -0.95
N VAL A 154 -1.81 8.57 -0.62
CA VAL A 154 -0.92 7.69 -1.39
C VAL A 154 -1.40 7.56 -2.83
N GLY A 155 -2.71 7.43 -3.04
CA GLY A 155 -3.30 7.37 -4.38
C GLY A 155 -2.99 8.60 -5.23
N ILE A 156 -3.14 9.79 -4.67
CA ILE A 156 -2.82 11.05 -5.36
C ILE A 156 -1.33 11.10 -5.73
N GLN A 157 -0.44 10.72 -4.81
CA GLN A 157 1.00 10.69 -5.07
C GLN A 157 1.38 9.68 -6.16
N LEU A 158 0.81 8.47 -6.12
CA LEU A 158 1.04 7.44 -7.13
C LEU A 158 0.60 7.91 -8.52
N LEU A 159 -0.56 8.55 -8.61
CA LEU A 159 -1.05 9.07 -9.88
C LEU A 159 -0.16 10.18 -10.43
N ASN A 160 0.29 11.10 -9.60
CA ASN A 160 1.20 12.16 -10.00
C ASN A 160 2.54 11.59 -10.50
N PHE A 161 3.10 10.62 -9.77
CA PHE A 161 4.34 9.95 -10.19
C PHE A 161 4.18 9.25 -11.55
N GLN A 162 3.08 8.54 -11.78
CA GLN A 162 2.82 7.90 -13.07
C GLN A 162 2.73 8.93 -14.20
N ARG A 163 2.05 10.05 -13.98
CA ARG A 163 1.96 11.13 -14.99
C ARG A 163 3.32 11.73 -15.34
N GLU A 164 4.17 11.98 -14.35
CA GLU A 164 5.52 12.49 -14.56
C GLU A 164 6.39 11.51 -15.36
N GLU A 165 6.30 10.22 -15.05
CA GLU A 165 7.03 9.19 -15.80
C GLU A 165 6.53 9.07 -17.25
N ASP A 166 5.23 9.13 -17.47
CA ASP A 166 4.65 9.11 -18.80
C ASP A 166 5.09 10.33 -19.64
N GLU A 167 5.08 11.52 -19.04
CA GLU A 167 5.58 12.74 -19.70
C GLU A 167 7.06 12.65 -20.04
N LYS A 168 7.91 12.14 -19.14
CA LYS A 168 9.33 11.91 -19.40
C LYS A 168 9.53 10.92 -20.55
N ASN A 169 8.75 9.85 -20.59
CA ASN A 169 8.83 8.84 -21.65
C ASN A 169 8.40 9.41 -23.00
N ILE A 170 7.35 10.23 -23.05
CA ILE A 170 6.91 10.91 -24.28
C ILE A 170 8.01 11.85 -24.77
N ARG A 171 8.59 12.69 -23.91
CA ARG A 171 9.70 13.59 -24.26
C ARG A 171 10.90 12.83 -24.81
N ARG A 172 11.30 11.72 -24.20
CA ARG A 172 12.40 10.86 -24.67
C ARG A 172 12.13 10.29 -26.05
N ARG A 173 10.91 9.77 -26.28
CA ARG A 173 10.51 9.24 -27.60
C ARG A 173 10.53 10.32 -28.68
N THR A 174 10.00 11.50 -28.39
CA THR A 174 10.02 12.63 -29.30
C THR A 174 11.44 13.06 -29.64
N ALA A 175 12.34 13.17 -28.67
CA ALA A 175 13.74 13.52 -28.88
C ALA A 175 14.47 12.49 -29.75
N VAL A 176 14.24 11.19 -29.55
CA VAL A 176 14.81 10.12 -30.39
C VAL A 176 14.30 10.20 -31.82
N THR A 177 13.00 10.41 -32.02
CA THR A 177 12.40 10.55 -33.33
C THR A 177 12.96 11.76 -34.09
N MET A 178 13.13 12.90 -33.42
CA MET A 178 13.77 14.10 -34.03
C MET A 178 15.23 13.85 -34.40
N ALA A 179 16.00 13.18 -33.56
CA ALA A 179 17.41 12.84 -33.83
C ALA A 179 17.54 11.89 -35.04
N VAL A 180 16.66 10.92 -35.20
CA VAL A 180 16.65 10.00 -36.36
C VAL A 180 16.30 10.74 -37.65
N ASN A 181 15.31 11.66 -37.60
CA ASN A 181 14.88 12.42 -38.77
C ASN A 181 15.93 13.46 -39.24
N THR A 182 16.85 13.91 -38.36
CA THR A 182 17.93 14.82 -38.73
C THR A 182 19.16 14.09 -39.33
N LEU A 183 19.24 12.76 -39.19
CA LEU A 183 20.32 11.94 -39.75
C LEU A 183 19.97 11.30 -41.11
N SER A 184 18.76 11.46 -41.56
CA SER A 184 18.28 11.08 -42.91
C SER A 184 18.19 12.29 -43.81
#